data_e4241a503e7108d9f601e3a11f60f5db
#
_entry.id   e4241a503e7108d9f601e3a11f60f5db
#
_cell.length_a   1.000
_cell.length_b   1.000
_cell.length_c   1.000
_cell.angle_alpha   90.00
_cell.angle_beta   90.00
_cell.angle_gamma   90.00
#
_symmetry.space_group_name_H-M   'P 1'
#
loop_
_entity.id
_entity.type
_entity.pdbx_description
1 polymer ?
#
loop_
_entity_poly.entity_id
_entity_poly.type
_entity_poly.pdbx_seq_one_letter_code
_entity_poly.pdbx_strand_id
1 'polypeptide(L)'
;MTKVYHSDAFCLDGEAHYVADIGIAAIYRQPAVHLHADWCVNRWGRVIVTLDAHKDMAMPPLPRLGIMLPVERSMRHVTYYGYGPDESYIDKREHCYVDMFQAEVEDLHENYIRPQENGSHYHCRYVSLENEKYRLLAEADNYLDFNVSDYTVEELAGKRHNFELEPASGSLLSLDARMMGIGSNSCGPDLPEEFLRDEAHTV
;
A
#
# COMPACT_ATOMS: atom_id res chain seq x y z
N MET A 1 -3.09 17.14 4.40
CA MET A 1 -4.54 17.36 4.59
C MET A 1 -5.24 16.94 3.32
N THR A 2 -6.09 15.93 3.39
CA THR A 2 -6.85 15.42 2.24
C THR A 2 -8.16 16.18 2.12
N LYS A 3 -8.51 16.62 0.94
CA LYS A 3 -9.77 17.28 0.67
C LYS A 3 -10.46 16.59 -0.50
N VAL A 4 -11.67 16.08 -0.27
CA VAL A 4 -12.53 15.56 -1.32
C VAL A 4 -13.23 16.76 -1.98
N TYR A 5 -13.10 16.88 -3.29
CA TYR A 5 -13.72 17.98 -4.05
C TYR A 5 -15.07 17.58 -4.62
N HIS A 6 -15.22 16.30 -4.99
CA HIS A 6 -16.44 15.78 -5.56
C HIS A 6 -16.57 14.30 -5.22
N SER A 7 -17.78 13.82 -4.99
CA SER A 7 -18.07 12.40 -4.86
C SER A 7 -19.49 12.11 -5.33
N ASP A 8 -19.64 11.06 -6.11
CA ASP A 8 -20.91 10.56 -6.63
C ASP A 8 -21.05 9.05 -6.37
N ALA A 9 -22.31 8.62 -6.25
CA ALA A 9 -22.63 7.20 -6.18
C ALA A 9 -23.81 6.93 -7.11
N PHE A 10 -23.69 5.92 -7.96
CA PHE A 10 -24.75 5.51 -8.90
C PHE A 10 -24.74 4.00 -9.14
N CYS A 11 -25.78 3.49 -9.76
CA CYS A 11 -25.89 2.10 -10.14
C CYS A 11 -26.02 2.00 -11.65
N LEU A 12 -25.18 1.18 -12.29
CA LEU A 12 -25.20 0.93 -13.72
C LEU A 12 -25.13 -0.59 -13.94
N ASP A 13 -26.06 -1.13 -14.74
CA ASP A 13 -26.12 -2.55 -15.09
C ASP A 13 -26.07 -3.53 -13.89
N GLY A 14 -26.59 -3.12 -12.73
CA GLY A 14 -26.59 -3.91 -11.49
C GLY A 14 -25.29 -3.85 -10.71
N GLU A 15 -24.37 -2.97 -11.08
CA GLU A 15 -23.15 -2.67 -10.34
C GLU A 15 -23.27 -1.31 -9.63
N ALA A 16 -22.76 -1.23 -8.43
CA ALA A 16 -22.70 0.01 -7.67
C ALA A 16 -21.35 0.70 -7.93
N HIS A 17 -21.38 1.94 -8.34
CA HIS A 17 -20.22 2.77 -8.58
C HIS A 17 -20.13 3.87 -7.52
N TYR A 18 -18.94 4.12 -7.04
CA TYR A 18 -18.60 5.27 -6.22
C TYR A 18 -17.40 5.96 -6.83
N VAL A 19 -17.54 7.21 -7.19
CA VAL A 19 -16.50 8.02 -7.80
C VAL A 19 -16.13 9.15 -6.85
N ALA A 20 -14.84 9.37 -6.62
CA ALA A 20 -14.34 10.45 -5.80
C ALA A 20 -13.16 11.17 -6.46
N ASP A 21 -13.24 12.48 -6.51
CA ASP A 21 -12.13 13.35 -6.87
C ASP A 21 -11.50 13.92 -5.59
N ILE A 22 -10.23 13.63 -5.39
CA ILE A 22 -9.50 13.94 -4.17
C ILE A 22 -8.28 14.79 -4.52
N GLY A 23 -8.16 15.95 -3.90
CA GLY A 23 -6.94 16.76 -3.94
C GLY A 23 -6.17 16.61 -2.64
N ILE A 24 -4.89 16.27 -2.75
CA ILE A 24 -3.98 16.15 -1.62
C ILE A 24 -3.03 17.34 -1.63
N ALA A 25 -3.08 18.15 -0.58
CA ALA A 25 -2.18 19.27 -0.36
C ALA A 25 -1.46 19.09 0.97
N ALA A 26 -0.12 19.19 0.95
CA ALA A 26 0.68 19.15 2.17
C ALA A 26 0.80 20.57 2.79
N ILE A 27 1.90 21.26 2.53
CA ILE A 27 2.23 22.57 3.14
C ILE A 27 1.77 23.74 2.26
N TYR A 28 1.55 23.49 0.96
CA TYR A 28 1.32 24.53 -0.04
C TYR A 28 -0.16 24.75 -0.33
N ARG A 29 -0.51 25.94 -0.86
CA ARG A 29 -1.88 26.29 -1.21
C ARG A 29 -2.46 25.52 -2.40
N GLN A 30 -1.58 24.93 -3.21
CA GLN A 30 -1.95 24.09 -4.34
C GLN A 30 -1.87 22.62 -3.94
N PRO A 31 -2.79 21.76 -4.39
CA PRO A 31 -2.68 20.34 -4.17
C PRO A 31 -1.46 19.77 -4.91
N ALA A 32 -0.64 18.99 -4.20
CA ALA A 32 0.53 18.30 -4.76
C ALA A 32 0.11 17.11 -5.64
N VAL A 33 -1.03 16.53 -5.34
CA VAL A 33 -1.60 15.38 -6.06
C VAL A 33 -3.09 15.57 -6.24
N HIS A 34 -3.57 15.33 -7.46
CA HIS A 34 -4.99 15.14 -7.78
C HIS A 34 -5.23 13.66 -8.02
N LEU A 35 -6.20 13.10 -7.35
CA LEU A 35 -6.58 11.70 -7.44
C LEU A 35 -8.04 11.62 -7.88
N HIS A 36 -8.29 10.88 -8.96
CA HIS A 36 -9.60 10.40 -9.33
C HIS A 36 -9.71 8.92 -8.99
N ALA A 37 -10.71 8.54 -8.21
CA ALA A 37 -10.91 7.17 -7.76
C ALA A 37 -12.31 6.69 -8.17
N ASP A 38 -12.38 5.62 -8.95
CA ASP A 38 -13.63 4.94 -9.29
C ASP A 38 -13.66 3.57 -8.62
N TRP A 39 -14.73 3.32 -7.87
CA TRP A 39 -14.98 2.07 -7.16
C TRP A 39 -16.22 1.41 -7.73
N CYS A 40 -16.04 0.30 -8.42
CA CYS A 40 -17.13 -0.50 -8.94
C CYS A 40 -17.33 -1.76 -8.09
N VAL A 41 -18.53 -1.95 -7.56
CA VAL A 41 -18.87 -3.09 -6.70
C VAL A 41 -19.97 -3.91 -7.34
N ASN A 42 -19.70 -5.17 -7.63
CA ASN A 42 -20.70 -6.05 -8.20
C ASN A 42 -21.38 -6.98 -7.16
N ARG A 43 -22.48 -7.60 -7.55
CA ARG A 43 -23.29 -8.48 -6.68
C ARG A 43 -22.57 -9.74 -6.19
N TRP A 44 -21.43 -10.09 -6.74
CA TRP A 44 -20.63 -11.24 -6.32
C TRP A 44 -19.52 -10.87 -5.32
N GLY A 45 -19.50 -9.62 -4.85
CA GLY A 45 -18.51 -9.13 -3.89
C GLY A 45 -17.16 -8.73 -4.50
N ARG A 46 -17.06 -8.68 -5.84
CA ARG A 46 -15.87 -8.13 -6.49
C ARG A 46 -15.92 -6.61 -6.43
N VAL A 47 -14.83 -6.03 -5.98
CA VAL A 47 -14.58 -4.58 -5.98
C VAL A 47 -13.46 -4.30 -6.96
N ILE A 48 -13.72 -3.44 -7.93
CA ILE A 48 -12.70 -2.93 -8.85
C ILE A 48 -12.43 -1.49 -8.43
N VAL A 49 -11.15 -1.17 -8.25
CA VAL A 49 -10.71 0.19 -7.90
C VAL A 49 -9.80 0.68 -9.00
N THR A 50 -10.18 1.78 -9.62
CA THR A 50 -9.34 2.48 -10.61
C THR A 50 -8.90 3.80 -10.03
N LEU A 51 -7.58 4.02 -9.95
CA LEU A 51 -6.98 5.25 -9.46
C LEU A 51 -6.26 5.95 -10.60
N ASP A 52 -6.64 7.19 -10.88
CA ASP A 52 -5.93 8.08 -11.78
C ASP A 52 -5.32 9.22 -10.97
N ALA A 53 -3.98 9.26 -10.93
CA ALA A 53 -3.23 10.16 -10.07
C ALA A 53 -2.33 11.09 -10.88
N HIS A 54 -2.51 12.39 -10.69
CA HIS A 54 -1.68 13.42 -11.28
C HIS A 54 -0.93 14.18 -10.19
N LYS A 55 0.39 14.05 -10.20
CA LYS A 55 1.29 14.79 -9.31
C LYS A 55 1.79 16.07 -9.98
N ASP A 56 1.89 17.15 -9.22
CA ASP A 56 2.67 18.32 -9.65
C ASP A 56 4.17 17.94 -9.71
N MET A 57 4.75 17.95 -10.89
CA MET A 57 6.15 17.55 -11.14
C MET A 57 7.18 18.47 -10.45
N ALA A 58 6.76 19.65 -9.97
CA ALA A 58 7.59 20.52 -9.13
C ALA A 58 7.70 20.02 -7.68
N MET A 59 6.88 19.05 -7.29
CA MET A 59 6.91 18.44 -5.95
C MET A 59 7.87 17.26 -5.90
N PRO A 60 8.41 16.94 -4.71
CA PRO A 60 9.27 15.77 -4.53
C PRO A 60 8.57 14.48 -4.96
N PRO A 61 9.33 13.41 -5.28
CA PRO A 61 8.79 12.09 -5.52
C PRO A 61 7.86 11.63 -4.40
N LEU A 62 6.78 10.92 -4.74
CA LEU A 62 5.92 10.31 -3.75
C LEU A 62 6.57 9.04 -3.21
N PRO A 63 6.69 8.87 -1.89
CA PRO A 63 7.26 7.66 -1.32
C PRO A 63 6.43 6.41 -1.62
N ARG A 64 5.11 6.57 -1.73
CA ARG A 64 4.19 5.51 -2.14
C ARG A 64 2.90 6.09 -2.72
N LEU A 65 2.25 5.32 -3.58
CA LEU A 65 0.93 5.62 -4.13
C LEU A 65 0.09 4.34 -4.14
N GLY A 66 -0.96 4.32 -3.36
CA GLY A 66 -1.83 3.16 -3.21
C GLY A 66 -3.01 3.43 -2.29
N ILE A 67 -3.66 2.35 -1.88
CA ILE A 67 -4.76 2.37 -0.92
C ILE A 67 -4.38 1.58 0.32
N MET A 68 -4.85 2.04 1.48
CA MET A 68 -4.71 1.33 2.74
C MET A 68 -6.10 0.92 3.25
N LEU A 69 -6.27 -0.35 3.52
CA LEU A 69 -7.52 -0.94 3.97
C LEU A 69 -7.36 -1.48 5.40
N PRO A 70 -8.20 -1.05 6.35
CA PRO A 70 -8.27 -1.72 7.63
C PRO A 70 -8.93 -3.10 7.45
N VAL A 71 -8.29 -4.12 7.99
CA VAL A 71 -8.74 -5.51 7.89
C VAL A 71 -9.03 -6.04 9.29
N GLU A 72 -10.08 -6.88 9.40
CA GLU A 72 -10.47 -7.47 10.66
C GLU A 72 -9.30 -8.27 11.28
N ARG A 73 -9.12 -8.12 12.61
CA ARG A 73 -8.04 -8.74 13.37
C ARG A 73 -7.93 -10.26 13.21
N SER A 74 -9.04 -10.93 12.92
CA SER A 74 -9.06 -12.38 12.72
C SER A 74 -8.48 -12.86 11.39
N MET A 75 -8.30 -11.96 10.42
CA MET A 75 -7.74 -12.29 9.11
C MET A 75 -6.20 -12.24 9.19
N ARG A 76 -5.62 -13.34 9.66
CA ARG A 76 -4.18 -13.42 9.97
C ARG A 76 -3.36 -14.15 8.93
N HIS A 77 -3.99 -15.10 8.22
CA HIS A 77 -3.27 -15.93 7.27
C HIS A 77 -3.12 -15.23 5.93
N VAL A 78 -1.87 -15.00 5.52
CA VAL A 78 -1.50 -14.30 4.28
C VAL A 78 -0.96 -15.29 3.27
N THR A 79 -1.46 -15.22 2.04
CA THR A 79 -0.88 -15.93 0.89
C THR A 79 -0.62 -14.91 -0.21
N TYR A 80 0.56 -14.93 -0.81
CA TYR A 80 0.89 -14.03 -1.90
C TYR A 80 1.79 -14.70 -2.94
N TYR A 81 1.83 -14.14 -4.15
CA TYR A 81 2.75 -14.52 -5.20
C TYR A 81 3.55 -13.29 -5.65
N GLY A 82 4.83 -13.28 -5.38
CA GLY A 82 5.74 -12.16 -5.62
C GLY A 82 7.12 -12.40 -5.06
N TYR A 83 7.89 -11.33 -4.83
CA TYR A 83 9.19 -11.44 -4.17
C TYR A 83 9.04 -11.69 -2.68
N GLY A 84 9.73 -12.71 -2.18
CA GLY A 84 9.76 -13.12 -0.78
C GLY A 84 10.88 -14.16 -0.53
N PRO A 85 10.89 -14.84 0.64
CA PRO A 85 9.90 -14.76 1.74
C PRO A 85 10.01 -13.50 2.60
N ASP A 86 11.19 -12.85 2.64
CA ASP A 86 11.47 -11.68 3.46
C ASP A 86 10.92 -10.40 2.81
N GLU A 87 10.94 -9.27 3.54
CA GLU A 87 10.55 -7.99 2.98
C GLU A 87 11.37 -7.64 1.74
N SER A 88 10.72 -7.03 0.77
CA SER A 88 11.36 -6.64 -0.47
C SER A 88 10.86 -5.29 -0.97
N TYR A 89 11.77 -4.52 -1.56
CA TYR A 89 11.54 -3.22 -2.17
C TYR A 89 12.25 -3.17 -3.52
N ILE A 90 11.97 -2.16 -4.34
CA ILE A 90 12.60 -2.04 -5.65
C ILE A 90 14.13 -2.04 -5.57
N ASP A 91 14.70 -1.46 -4.51
CA ASP A 91 16.14 -1.35 -4.24
C ASP A 91 16.68 -2.36 -3.20
N LYS A 92 15.81 -3.21 -2.65
CA LYS A 92 16.16 -4.22 -1.64
C LYS A 92 15.41 -5.51 -1.92
N ARG A 93 15.93 -6.36 -2.80
CA ARG A 93 15.27 -7.61 -3.22
C ARG A 93 16.24 -8.72 -3.64
N GLU A 94 17.55 -8.48 -3.61
CA GLU A 94 18.56 -9.44 -4.08
C GLU A 94 18.60 -10.73 -3.25
N HIS A 95 18.11 -10.70 -2.02
CA HIS A 95 17.99 -11.86 -1.13
C HIS A 95 16.68 -12.63 -1.32
N CYS A 96 15.74 -12.09 -2.09
CA CYS A 96 14.43 -12.67 -2.34
C CYS A 96 14.35 -13.36 -3.70
N TYR A 97 13.34 -14.20 -3.87
CA TYR A 97 12.98 -14.81 -5.16
C TYR A 97 11.46 -14.79 -5.36
N VAL A 98 11.02 -15.02 -6.59
CA VAL A 98 9.60 -15.00 -6.92
C VAL A 98 9.01 -16.41 -6.77
N ASP A 99 8.04 -16.54 -5.86
CA ASP A 99 7.29 -17.77 -5.65
C ASP A 99 5.96 -17.46 -4.95
N MET A 100 5.21 -18.51 -4.61
CA MET A 100 4.03 -18.42 -3.75
C MET A 100 4.45 -18.65 -2.30
N PHE A 101 4.15 -17.69 -1.45
CA PHE A 101 4.47 -17.71 -0.02
C PHE A 101 3.23 -17.69 0.84
N GLN A 102 3.35 -18.23 2.04
CA GLN A 102 2.36 -18.19 3.11
C GLN A 102 3.02 -17.76 4.41
N ALA A 103 2.37 -16.88 5.15
CA ALA A 103 2.83 -16.37 6.44
C ALA A 103 1.66 -15.91 7.29
N GLU A 104 1.86 -15.76 8.59
CA GLU A 104 0.96 -15.00 9.43
C GLU A 104 1.33 -13.51 9.37
N VAL A 105 0.38 -12.61 9.65
CA VAL A 105 0.62 -11.16 9.61
C VAL A 105 1.81 -10.74 10.48
N GLU A 106 1.95 -11.35 11.67
CA GLU A 106 3.07 -11.09 12.57
C GLU A 106 4.43 -11.49 12.02
N ASP A 107 4.49 -12.51 11.17
CA ASP A 107 5.74 -13.02 10.57
C ASP A 107 6.26 -12.09 9.46
N LEU A 108 5.39 -11.23 8.93
CA LEU A 108 5.76 -10.24 7.89
C LEU A 108 6.32 -8.94 8.48
N HIS A 109 6.36 -8.80 9.80
CA HIS A 109 6.90 -7.62 10.47
C HIS A 109 8.41 -7.76 10.73
N GLU A 110 9.19 -6.84 10.18
CA GLU A 110 10.61 -6.74 10.50
C GLU A 110 10.83 -5.96 11.79
N ASN A 111 11.36 -6.63 12.77
CA ASN A 111 11.50 -6.08 14.13
C ASN A 111 12.74 -5.19 14.28
N TYR A 112 12.82 -4.10 13.52
CA TYR A 112 13.89 -3.11 13.63
C TYR A 112 13.91 -2.48 15.03
N ILE A 113 15.10 -2.34 15.62
CA ILE A 113 15.28 -1.76 16.96
C ILE A 113 14.61 -0.38 17.07
N ARG A 114 14.79 0.45 16.07
CA ARG A 114 14.02 1.68 15.89
C ARG A 114 12.95 1.42 14.85
N PRO A 115 11.66 1.50 15.22
CA PRO A 115 10.57 1.28 14.29
C PRO A 115 10.65 2.21 13.07
N GLN A 116 10.37 1.65 11.92
CA GLN A 116 10.36 2.34 10.63
C GLN A 116 9.50 1.58 9.64
N GLU A 117 9.37 2.08 8.41
CA GLU A 117 8.78 1.32 7.30
C GLU A 117 9.46 -0.04 7.16
N ASN A 118 8.66 -1.10 7.09
CA ASN A 118 9.13 -2.47 6.96
C ASN A 118 8.04 -3.40 6.41
N GLY A 119 8.40 -4.62 6.04
CA GLY A 119 7.47 -5.69 5.69
C GLY A 119 6.75 -5.51 4.35
N SER A 120 7.22 -4.64 3.46
CA SER A 120 6.67 -4.56 2.10
C SER A 120 7.14 -5.74 1.26
N HIS A 121 6.30 -6.18 0.31
CA HIS A 121 6.62 -7.20 -0.68
C HIS A 121 6.45 -6.63 -2.08
N TYR A 122 7.56 -6.62 -2.80
CA TYR A 122 7.68 -6.00 -4.10
C TYR A 122 7.14 -6.88 -5.23
N HIS A 123 6.47 -6.24 -6.20
CA HIS A 123 6.14 -6.83 -7.49
C HIS A 123 5.31 -8.11 -7.40
N CYS A 124 4.23 -8.05 -6.62
CA CYS A 124 3.34 -9.16 -6.40
C CYS A 124 2.19 -9.17 -7.41
N ARG A 125 1.74 -10.37 -7.78
CA ARG A 125 0.56 -10.56 -8.64
C ARG A 125 -0.72 -10.47 -7.85
N TYR A 126 -0.70 -11.03 -6.65
CA TYR A 126 -1.82 -11.01 -5.74
C TYR A 126 -1.35 -11.16 -4.30
N VAL A 127 -2.21 -10.75 -3.41
CA VAL A 127 -2.14 -11.05 -1.98
C VAL A 127 -3.54 -11.42 -1.49
N SER A 128 -3.64 -12.42 -0.62
CA SER A 128 -4.88 -12.74 0.07
C SER A 128 -4.68 -12.79 1.58
N LEU A 129 -5.67 -12.28 2.30
CA LEU A 129 -5.80 -12.43 3.74
C LEU A 129 -7.05 -13.27 4.03
N GLU A 130 -6.94 -14.22 4.94
CA GLU A 130 -8.06 -15.07 5.26
C GLU A 130 -8.16 -15.43 6.74
N ASN A 131 -9.36 -15.81 7.13
CA ASN A 131 -9.69 -16.51 8.36
C ASN A 131 -10.57 -17.73 8.03
N GLU A 132 -11.12 -18.39 9.04
CA GLU A 132 -11.98 -19.57 8.84
C GLU A 132 -13.25 -19.30 8.00
N LYS A 133 -13.70 -18.05 7.86
CA LYS A 133 -14.99 -17.69 7.25
C LYS A 133 -14.86 -16.87 5.97
N TYR A 134 -13.86 -16.02 5.89
CA TYR A 134 -13.72 -15.02 4.83
C TYR A 134 -12.33 -15.03 4.24
N ARG A 135 -12.27 -14.68 2.96
CA ARG A 135 -11.03 -14.41 2.23
C ARG A 135 -11.16 -13.07 1.52
N LEU A 136 -10.20 -12.20 1.74
CA LEU A 136 -9.96 -11.01 0.93
C LEU A 136 -8.84 -11.34 -0.04
N LEU A 137 -9.09 -11.23 -1.35
CA LEU A 137 -8.08 -11.38 -2.39
C LEU A 137 -7.93 -10.06 -3.12
N ALA A 138 -6.73 -9.54 -3.18
CA ALA A 138 -6.36 -8.37 -3.98
C ALA A 138 -5.44 -8.77 -5.12
N GLU A 139 -5.78 -8.32 -6.31
CA GLU A 139 -5.05 -8.56 -7.55
C GLU A 139 -4.86 -7.23 -8.28
N ALA A 140 -3.77 -7.07 -9.01
CA ALA A 140 -3.59 -5.98 -9.95
C ALA A 140 -3.45 -6.51 -11.38
N ASP A 141 -3.80 -5.71 -12.37
CA ASP A 141 -3.69 -6.08 -13.79
C ASP A 141 -2.24 -6.42 -14.17
N ASN A 142 -1.29 -5.70 -13.57
CA ASN A 142 0.14 -5.98 -13.73
C ASN A 142 0.73 -6.54 -12.44
N TYR A 143 1.23 -5.65 -11.60
CA TYR A 143 1.85 -5.95 -10.32
C TYR A 143 1.49 -4.87 -9.30
N LEU A 144 1.48 -5.26 -8.06
CA LEU A 144 1.33 -4.37 -6.91
C LEU A 144 2.47 -4.65 -5.93
N ASP A 145 2.81 -3.65 -5.14
CA ASP A 145 3.56 -3.85 -3.93
C ASP A 145 2.55 -3.91 -2.78
N PHE A 146 2.75 -4.78 -1.80
CA PHE A 146 1.85 -4.83 -0.66
C PHE A 146 2.60 -4.84 0.65
N ASN A 147 1.92 -4.39 1.68
CA ASN A 147 2.33 -4.53 3.06
C ASN A 147 1.10 -4.89 3.90
N VAL A 148 1.27 -5.78 4.86
CA VAL A 148 0.25 -6.02 5.87
C VAL A 148 0.89 -5.94 7.25
N SER A 149 0.37 -5.04 8.09
CA SER A 149 0.98 -4.73 9.38
C SER A 149 -0.08 -4.58 10.47
N ASP A 150 0.27 -4.96 11.69
CA ASP A 150 -0.52 -4.64 12.88
C ASP A 150 -0.28 -3.23 13.42
N TYR A 151 0.64 -2.49 12.82
CA TYR A 151 1.03 -1.16 13.27
C TYR A 151 0.69 -0.10 12.22
N THR A 152 0.22 1.06 12.66
CA THR A 152 0.03 2.20 11.76
C THR A 152 1.36 2.87 11.44
N VAL A 153 1.39 3.64 10.35
CA VAL A 153 2.56 4.44 9.96
C VAL A 153 2.93 5.43 11.07
N GLU A 154 1.92 6.04 11.71
CA GLU A 154 2.09 6.98 12.81
C GLU A 154 2.68 6.29 14.06
N GLU A 155 2.24 5.06 14.34
CA GLU A 155 2.78 4.26 15.44
C GLU A 155 4.25 3.97 15.21
N LEU A 156 4.61 3.46 14.03
CA LEU A 156 6.00 3.20 13.66
C LEU A 156 6.86 4.45 13.72
N ALA A 157 6.37 5.57 13.20
CA ALA A 157 7.12 6.84 13.17
C ALA A 157 7.25 7.50 14.55
N GLY A 158 6.29 7.26 15.44
CA GLY A 158 6.22 7.90 16.76
C GLY A 158 7.09 7.25 17.83
N LYS A 159 7.50 5.99 17.65
CA LYS A 159 8.22 5.23 18.68
C LYS A 159 9.74 5.26 18.45
N ARG A 160 10.47 5.17 19.54
CA ARG A 160 11.95 5.13 19.51
C ARG A 160 12.50 3.72 19.53
N HIS A 161 11.74 2.78 20.09
CA HIS A 161 12.15 1.39 20.23
C HIS A 161 10.98 0.46 19.90
N ASN A 162 11.31 -0.68 19.35
CA ASN A 162 10.35 -1.72 18.92
C ASN A 162 9.47 -2.25 20.08
N PHE A 163 9.99 -2.35 21.29
CA PHE A 163 9.22 -2.80 22.45
C PHE A 163 8.16 -1.79 22.94
N GLU A 164 8.16 -0.57 22.41
CA GLU A 164 7.16 0.46 22.67
C GLU A 164 5.94 0.37 21.73
N LEU A 165 6.01 -0.46 20.70
CA LEU A 165 4.98 -0.57 19.68
C LEU A 165 3.69 -1.16 20.26
N GLU A 166 2.57 -0.50 19.97
CA GLU A 166 1.23 -0.93 20.33
C GLU A 166 0.44 -1.28 19.06
N PRO A 167 -0.03 -2.52 18.92
CA PRO A 167 -0.76 -2.91 17.72
C PRO A 167 -2.13 -2.21 17.66
N ALA A 168 -2.56 -1.92 16.43
CA ALA A 168 -3.89 -1.39 16.14
C ALA A 168 -4.99 -2.42 16.44
N SER A 169 -6.25 -2.01 16.41
CA SER A 169 -7.40 -2.89 16.66
C SER A 169 -7.62 -3.95 15.57
N GLY A 170 -7.03 -3.76 14.40
CA GLY A 170 -7.03 -4.67 13.26
C GLY A 170 -5.71 -4.57 12.51
N SER A 171 -5.55 -5.35 11.46
CA SER A 171 -4.40 -5.23 10.56
C SER A 171 -4.66 -4.17 9.49
N LEU A 172 -3.60 -3.60 8.95
CA LEU A 172 -3.64 -2.63 7.87
C LEU A 172 -3.03 -3.28 6.63
N LEU A 173 -3.83 -3.45 5.59
CA LEU A 173 -3.37 -3.91 4.29
C LEU A 173 -3.15 -2.71 3.38
N SER A 174 -1.91 -2.47 3.00
CA SER A 174 -1.53 -1.49 1.98
C SER A 174 -1.38 -2.21 0.64
N LEU A 175 -2.00 -1.66 -0.38
CA LEU A 175 -1.91 -2.09 -1.77
C LEU A 175 -1.37 -0.92 -2.57
N ASP A 176 -0.11 -0.99 -2.93
CA ASP A 176 0.58 0.11 -3.59
C ASP A 176 0.79 -0.20 -5.07
N ALA A 177 0.27 0.66 -5.92
CA ALA A 177 0.61 0.67 -7.33
C ALA A 177 2.09 0.98 -7.53
N ARG A 178 2.64 1.74 -6.55
CA ARG A 178 4.04 2.15 -6.53
C ARG A 178 4.53 2.41 -5.13
N MET A 179 5.73 1.93 -4.89
CA MET A 179 6.53 2.29 -3.74
C MET A 179 7.97 2.60 -4.21
N MET A 180 8.54 3.69 -3.76
CA MET A 180 9.95 4.02 -4.01
C MET A 180 10.87 3.12 -3.19
N GLY A 181 12.16 3.08 -3.53
CA GLY A 181 13.16 2.43 -2.70
C GLY A 181 13.28 3.07 -1.32
N ILE A 182 13.73 2.28 -0.36
CA ILE A 182 13.89 2.71 1.05
C ILE A 182 15.32 3.17 1.39
N GLY A 183 16.26 2.96 0.48
CA GLY A 183 17.68 3.22 0.74
C GLY A 183 18.35 2.13 1.57
N SER A 184 19.66 2.11 1.53
CA SER A 184 20.48 1.11 2.22
C SER A 184 21.00 1.56 3.57
N ASN A 185 20.95 2.86 3.88
CA ASN A 185 21.38 3.42 5.14
C ASN A 185 20.81 4.83 5.39
N SER A 186 20.74 5.24 6.65
CA SER A 186 20.17 6.53 7.07
C SER A 186 21.01 7.76 6.74
N CYS A 187 22.24 7.59 6.29
CA CYS A 187 23.20 8.66 5.95
C CYS A 187 23.86 8.43 4.60
N GLY A 188 23.23 7.65 3.73
CA GLY A 188 23.71 7.35 2.38
C GLY A 188 23.44 8.48 1.39
N PRO A 189 23.91 8.30 0.15
CA PRO A 189 23.53 9.17 -0.95
C PRO A 189 22.01 9.06 -1.22
N ASP A 190 21.49 10.05 -1.93
CA ASP A 190 20.12 10.00 -2.43
C ASP A 190 19.90 8.73 -3.28
N LEU A 191 18.66 8.24 -3.28
CA LEU A 191 18.29 7.12 -4.14
C LEU A 191 18.53 7.47 -5.61
N PRO A 192 19.06 6.53 -6.41
CA PRO A 192 19.08 6.65 -7.85
C PRO A 192 17.68 6.89 -8.42
N GLU A 193 17.59 7.66 -9.50
CA GLU A 193 16.31 8.03 -10.15
C GLU A 193 15.43 6.82 -10.47
N GLU A 194 16.05 5.71 -10.88
CA GLU A 194 15.36 4.45 -11.20
C GLU A 194 14.56 3.87 -10.02
N PHE A 195 14.90 4.21 -8.78
CA PHE A 195 14.21 3.76 -7.58
C PHE A 195 13.22 4.79 -7.02
N LEU A 196 13.19 6.00 -7.55
CA LEU A 196 12.27 7.05 -7.10
C LEU A 196 10.85 6.86 -7.64
N ARG A 197 10.70 6.17 -8.77
CA ARG A 197 9.40 5.88 -9.39
C ARG A 197 8.47 7.07 -9.54
N ASP A 198 9.01 8.20 -10.00
CA ASP A 198 8.31 9.48 -10.07
C ASP A 198 7.56 9.72 -11.40
N GLU A 199 7.04 8.69 -12.04
CA GLU A 199 6.26 8.84 -13.27
C GLU A 199 4.77 9.06 -12.96
N ALA A 200 4.07 9.85 -13.77
CA ALA A 200 2.62 9.98 -13.73
C ALA A 200 1.97 8.67 -14.18
N HIS A 201 1.02 8.12 -13.43
CA HIS A 201 0.38 6.85 -13.78
C HIS A 201 -1.12 6.81 -13.55
N THR A 202 -1.75 6.05 -14.45
CA THR A 202 -3.09 5.46 -14.27
C THR A 202 -2.89 3.99 -13.85
N VAL A 203 -3.55 3.57 -12.79
CA VAL A 203 -3.53 2.20 -12.27
C VAL A 203 -4.95 1.68 -12.15
#